data_5f4fedc32f9b02b8dc37732da5737f34
#
_entry.id   5f4fedc32f9b02b8dc37732da5737f34
#
_cell.length_a   1.000
_cell.length_b   1.000
_cell.length_c   1.000
_cell.angle_alpha   90.00
_cell.angle_beta   90.00
_cell.angle_gamma   90.00
#
_symmetry.space_group_name_H-M   'P 1'
#
loop_
_entity.id
_entity.type
_entity.pdbx_description
1 polymer ?
#
loop_
_entity_poly.entity_id
_entity_poly.type
_entity_poly.pdbx_seq_one_letter_code
_entity_poly.pdbx_strand_id
1 'polypeptide(L)'
;MRSGLRIAVGIATAGRPLILAETLVELASQTRLPEAFFVCPAAATDFDASQASQLPFPVHVVKGSRGLPAQRNAIIDAALDFDILMFFDDDFVPAPSYLAEVENCFAAHASVVVATGRLLADGIIGPGIDFAAARATLASYELPKTESPLVNRYNAYGCNMAVRVAPVRANGLRFDENLPLYGWAEDVDFCRQLAIYGRIVENARMTGVHLGVKGGRTSGIRFGYSQIANPYYLWRKGTTRPGGALRQVVRNVGSNVLKSIWPEPWIDRRGRAFGNALGFADLLRGRLHPKRILELK
;
A
#
# COMPACT_ATOMS: atom_id res chain seq x y z
N MET A 1 25.09 -18.58 -14.23
CA MET A 1 23.70 -18.53 -13.70
C MET A 1 23.64 -17.39 -12.70
N ARG A 2 22.69 -16.47 -12.79
CA ARG A 2 22.50 -15.43 -11.77
C ARG A 2 22.02 -16.10 -10.48
N SER A 3 22.72 -15.90 -9.38
CA SER A 3 22.51 -16.63 -8.11
C SER A 3 21.44 -15.99 -7.19
N GLY A 4 20.66 -15.00 -7.63
CA GLY A 4 19.70 -14.29 -6.81
C GLY A 4 18.36 -14.01 -7.50
N LEU A 5 17.31 -13.72 -6.72
CA LEU A 5 16.01 -13.31 -7.21
C LEU A 5 16.08 -11.90 -7.82
N ARG A 6 15.39 -11.69 -8.94
CA ARG A 6 15.24 -10.36 -9.54
C ARG A 6 14.10 -9.62 -8.84
N ILE A 7 14.41 -8.50 -8.20
CA ILE A 7 13.43 -7.67 -7.47
C ILE A 7 13.24 -6.36 -8.21
N ALA A 8 12.01 -6.08 -8.61
CA ALA A 8 11.57 -4.75 -9.00
C ALA A 8 10.94 -4.03 -7.81
N VAL A 9 11.12 -2.72 -7.73
CA VAL A 9 10.37 -1.85 -6.81
C VAL A 9 9.35 -1.05 -7.60
N GLY A 10 8.14 -0.90 -7.09
CA GLY A 10 7.06 -0.13 -7.69
C GLY A 10 6.46 0.88 -6.72
N ILE A 11 6.35 2.15 -7.16
CA ILE A 11 5.68 3.21 -6.40
C ILE A 11 4.63 3.90 -7.27
N ALA A 12 3.39 3.92 -6.79
CA ALA A 12 2.33 4.79 -7.29
C ALA A 12 2.35 6.09 -6.49
N THR A 13 2.30 7.25 -7.15
CA THR A 13 2.35 8.55 -6.47
C THR A 13 1.32 9.53 -7.03
N ALA A 14 0.83 10.44 -6.17
CA ALA A 14 -0.12 11.49 -6.54
C ALA A 14 0.02 12.72 -5.63
N GLY A 15 0.38 13.87 -6.19
CA GLY A 15 0.43 15.16 -5.49
C GLY A 15 1.51 15.31 -4.43
N ARG A 16 2.56 14.45 -4.46
CA ARG A 16 3.63 14.42 -3.42
C ARG A 16 5.05 14.31 -3.99
N PRO A 17 5.45 15.10 -5.02
CA PRO A 17 6.74 14.94 -5.68
C PRO A 17 7.95 15.10 -4.74
N LEU A 18 7.89 16.01 -3.75
CA LEU A 18 8.97 16.23 -2.81
C LEU A 18 9.13 15.06 -1.82
N ILE A 19 8.03 14.46 -1.39
CA ILE A 19 8.05 13.27 -0.51
C ILE A 19 8.64 12.09 -1.27
N LEU A 20 8.20 11.87 -2.50
CA LEU A 20 8.77 10.82 -3.34
C LEU A 20 10.27 11.01 -3.56
N ALA A 21 10.72 12.25 -3.80
CA ALA A 21 12.13 12.57 -3.99
C ALA A 21 12.98 12.13 -2.77
N GLU A 22 12.55 12.43 -1.56
CA GLU A 22 13.25 12.01 -0.34
C GLU A 22 13.16 10.49 -0.15
N THR A 23 12.01 9.86 -0.43
CA THR A 23 11.85 8.39 -0.36
C THR A 23 12.80 7.67 -1.34
N LEU A 24 13.06 8.25 -2.51
CA LEU A 24 14.03 7.71 -3.47
C LEU A 24 15.47 7.73 -2.93
N VAL A 25 15.85 8.73 -2.15
CA VAL A 25 17.15 8.80 -1.47
C VAL A 25 17.29 7.64 -0.46
N GLU A 26 16.23 7.35 0.30
CA GLU A 26 16.23 6.20 1.23
C GLU A 26 16.35 4.87 0.48
N LEU A 27 15.69 4.74 -0.67
CA LEU A 27 15.79 3.54 -1.51
C LEU A 27 17.18 3.40 -2.15
N ALA A 28 17.84 4.50 -2.46
CA ALA A 28 19.21 4.49 -2.97
C ALA A 28 20.25 4.01 -1.94
N SER A 29 19.91 4.05 -0.65
CA SER A 29 20.76 3.60 0.46
C SER A 29 20.58 2.13 0.84
N GLN A 30 19.76 1.38 0.09
CA GLN A 30 19.55 -0.05 0.36
C GLN A 30 20.84 -0.85 0.15
N THR A 31 21.16 -1.78 1.07
CA THR A 31 22.32 -2.68 0.96
C THR A 31 22.20 -3.65 -0.21
N ARG A 32 20.99 -3.92 -0.67
CA ARG A 32 20.65 -4.63 -1.90
C ARG A 32 19.80 -3.71 -2.75
N LEU A 33 20.29 -3.28 -3.89
CA LEU A 33 19.57 -2.42 -4.83
C LEU A 33 18.59 -3.24 -5.68
N PRO A 34 17.43 -2.67 -6.09
CA PRO A 34 16.54 -3.34 -7.04
C PRO A 34 17.14 -3.41 -8.44
N GLU A 35 16.76 -4.40 -9.24
CA GLU A 35 17.14 -4.48 -10.65
C GLU A 35 16.40 -3.46 -11.52
N ALA A 36 15.22 -2.99 -11.08
CA ALA A 36 14.49 -1.90 -11.70
C ALA A 36 13.58 -1.22 -10.69
N PHE A 37 13.31 0.06 -10.93
CA PHE A 37 12.35 0.86 -10.19
C PHE A 37 11.29 1.38 -11.16
N PHE A 38 10.04 1.11 -10.86
CA PHE A 38 8.88 1.58 -11.63
C PHE A 38 8.12 2.63 -10.84
N VAL A 39 8.01 3.84 -11.39
CA VAL A 39 7.17 4.90 -10.83
C VAL A 39 5.97 5.13 -11.73
N CYS A 40 4.76 5.16 -11.15
CA CYS A 40 3.53 5.50 -11.85
C CYS A 40 2.93 6.77 -11.24
N PRO A 41 3.27 7.99 -11.75
CA PRO A 41 2.69 9.23 -11.28
C PRO A 41 1.25 9.40 -11.80
N ALA A 42 0.36 9.97 -10.97
CA ALA A 42 -1.02 10.29 -11.37
C ALA A 42 -1.10 11.50 -12.31
N ALA A 43 -0.10 12.39 -12.26
CA ALA A 43 0.11 13.51 -13.17
C ALA A 43 1.60 13.68 -13.46
N ALA A 44 1.96 14.29 -14.58
CA ALA A 44 3.38 14.49 -14.96
C ALA A 44 4.17 15.29 -13.93
N THR A 45 3.50 16.16 -13.16
CA THR A 45 4.09 16.98 -12.08
C THR A 45 4.39 16.20 -10.80
N ASP A 46 3.92 14.96 -10.69
CA ASP A 46 4.09 14.15 -9.47
C ASP A 46 5.45 13.44 -9.40
N PHE A 47 6.24 13.48 -10.47
CA PHE A 47 7.59 12.92 -10.53
C PHE A 47 8.51 13.79 -11.40
N ASP A 48 9.67 14.15 -10.87
CA ASP A 48 10.73 14.82 -11.64
C ASP A 48 11.68 13.76 -12.23
N ALA A 49 11.59 13.54 -13.54
CA ALA A 49 12.42 12.56 -14.25
C ALA A 49 13.93 12.90 -14.21
N SER A 50 14.33 14.14 -13.93
CA SER A 50 15.74 14.51 -13.79
C SER A 50 16.41 13.82 -12.60
N GLN A 51 15.66 13.46 -11.57
CA GLN A 51 16.16 12.74 -10.41
C GLN A 51 16.52 11.28 -10.72
N ALA A 52 15.91 10.70 -11.76
CA ALA A 52 16.15 9.31 -12.15
C ALA A 52 17.61 9.02 -12.49
N SER A 53 18.30 9.97 -13.12
CA SER A 53 19.71 9.82 -13.52
C SER A 53 20.70 9.80 -12.35
N GLN A 54 20.28 10.22 -11.16
CA GLN A 54 21.10 10.28 -9.95
C GLN A 54 20.99 9.02 -9.08
N LEU A 55 20.06 8.12 -9.44
CA LEU A 55 19.81 6.92 -8.66
C LEU A 55 20.69 5.75 -9.11
N PRO A 56 21.13 4.87 -8.19
CA PRO A 56 22.02 3.76 -8.48
C PRO A 56 21.34 2.54 -9.15
N PHE A 57 20.10 2.69 -9.59
CA PHE A 57 19.30 1.67 -10.26
C PHE A 57 18.50 2.25 -11.42
N PRO A 58 18.11 1.43 -12.42
CA PRO A 58 17.27 1.88 -13.53
C PRO A 58 15.88 2.33 -13.06
N VAL A 59 15.45 3.52 -13.50
CA VAL A 59 14.12 4.08 -13.20
C VAL A 59 13.29 4.14 -14.45
N HIS A 60 12.08 3.60 -14.38
CA HIS A 60 11.11 3.56 -15.47
C HIS A 60 9.82 4.27 -15.05
N VAL A 61 9.45 5.32 -15.78
CA VAL A 61 8.15 5.97 -15.61
C VAL A 61 7.11 5.20 -16.40
N VAL A 62 6.13 4.62 -15.70
CA VAL A 62 5.02 3.91 -16.34
C VAL A 62 3.77 4.79 -16.36
N LYS A 63 2.97 4.64 -17.41
CA LYS A 63 1.72 5.38 -17.55
C LYS A 63 0.55 4.50 -17.12
N GLY A 64 -0.21 4.97 -16.14
CA GLY A 64 -1.46 4.34 -15.67
C GLY A 64 -2.57 5.37 -15.53
N SER A 65 -3.81 4.93 -15.51
CA SER A 65 -4.94 5.78 -15.16
C SER A 65 -4.82 6.26 -13.70
N ARG A 66 -5.36 7.43 -13.40
CA ARG A 66 -5.35 7.98 -12.05
C ARG A 66 -6.14 7.10 -11.08
N GLY A 67 -5.50 6.69 -10.01
CA GLY A 67 -6.05 5.86 -8.94
C GLY A 67 -5.10 4.74 -8.56
N LEU A 68 -4.92 4.51 -7.26
CA LEU A 68 -3.91 3.59 -6.74
C LEU A 68 -3.99 2.18 -7.37
N PRO A 69 -5.18 1.53 -7.50
CA PRO A 69 -5.26 0.22 -8.16
C PRO A 69 -4.81 0.25 -9.62
N ALA A 70 -5.23 1.25 -10.40
CA ALA A 70 -4.85 1.35 -11.82
C ALA A 70 -3.36 1.65 -12.00
N GLN A 71 -2.78 2.52 -11.16
CA GLN A 71 -1.34 2.81 -11.17
C GLN A 71 -0.52 1.57 -10.79
N ARG A 72 -0.96 0.80 -9.76
CA ARG A 72 -0.31 -0.47 -9.39
C ARG A 72 -0.44 -1.54 -10.47
N ASN A 73 -1.56 -1.59 -11.18
CA ASN A 73 -1.73 -2.49 -12.33
C ASN A 73 -0.76 -2.16 -13.47
N ALA A 74 -0.57 -0.87 -13.79
CA ALA A 74 0.43 -0.45 -14.77
C ALA A 74 1.86 -0.84 -14.36
N ILE A 75 2.18 -0.78 -13.06
CA ILE A 75 3.46 -1.25 -12.51
C ILE A 75 3.57 -2.78 -12.65
N ILE A 76 2.51 -3.54 -12.33
CA ILE A 76 2.49 -5.00 -12.53
C ILE A 76 2.81 -5.35 -13.98
N ASP A 77 2.17 -4.70 -14.95
CA ASP A 77 2.37 -4.98 -16.38
C ASP A 77 3.83 -4.76 -16.81
N ALA A 78 4.50 -3.74 -16.26
CA ALA A 78 5.90 -3.45 -16.52
C ALA A 78 6.88 -4.41 -15.80
N ALA A 79 6.43 -5.08 -14.73
CA ALA A 79 7.27 -5.89 -13.85
C ALA A 79 7.07 -7.42 -14.01
N LEU A 80 6.36 -7.88 -15.02
CA LEU A 80 6.03 -9.32 -15.18
C LEU A 80 7.26 -10.23 -15.41
N ASP A 81 8.39 -9.69 -15.82
CA ASP A 81 9.64 -10.45 -16.04
C ASP A 81 10.52 -10.55 -14.79
N PHE A 82 10.10 -9.97 -13.67
CA PHE A 82 10.81 -10.08 -12.39
C PHE A 82 10.29 -11.26 -11.57
N ASP A 83 11.08 -11.68 -10.56
CA ASP A 83 10.67 -12.73 -9.63
C ASP A 83 9.79 -12.18 -8.52
N ILE A 84 10.15 -10.99 -8.01
CA ILE A 84 9.48 -10.30 -6.92
C ILE A 84 9.20 -8.86 -7.35
N LEU A 85 7.99 -8.39 -7.06
CA LEU A 85 7.62 -6.99 -7.15
C LEU A 85 7.34 -6.45 -5.74
N MET A 86 8.17 -5.51 -5.31
CA MET A 86 8.02 -4.80 -4.05
C MET A 86 7.28 -3.49 -4.26
N PHE A 87 6.07 -3.38 -3.72
CA PHE A 87 5.33 -2.12 -3.65
C PHE A 87 5.70 -1.36 -2.38
N PHE A 88 6.12 -0.11 -2.54
CA PHE A 88 6.16 0.87 -1.47
C PHE A 88 5.18 2.01 -1.75
N ASP A 89 4.65 2.62 -0.70
CA ASP A 89 4.03 3.95 -0.83
C ASP A 89 5.13 5.01 -0.94
N ASP A 90 4.80 6.14 -1.56
CA ASP A 90 5.73 7.24 -1.78
C ASP A 90 6.18 7.96 -0.50
N ASP A 91 5.62 7.58 0.66
CA ASP A 91 5.95 8.05 2.00
C ASP A 91 6.32 6.90 2.96
N PHE A 92 6.93 5.84 2.42
CA PHE A 92 7.48 4.74 3.22
C PHE A 92 9.01 4.79 3.26
N VAL A 93 9.58 4.79 4.46
CA VAL A 93 11.03 4.79 4.71
C VAL A 93 11.47 3.38 5.13
N PRO A 94 12.09 2.59 4.24
CA PRO A 94 12.57 1.26 4.56
C PRO A 94 13.90 1.31 5.32
N ALA A 95 14.16 0.33 6.22
CA ALA A 95 15.49 0.12 6.76
C ALA A 95 16.49 -0.24 5.63
N PRO A 96 17.79 0.08 5.76
CA PRO A 96 18.77 -0.18 4.70
C PRO A 96 18.86 -1.65 4.24
N SER A 97 18.54 -2.61 5.10
CA SER A 97 18.53 -4.04 4.77
C SER A 97 17.20 -4.56 4.21
N TYR A 98 16.20 -3.70 4.00
CA TYR A 98 14.84 -4.13 3.69
C TYR A 98 14.77 -5.05 2.46
N LEU A 99 15.36 -4.63 1.32
CA LEU A 99 15.33 -5.41 0.07
C LEU A 99 16.17 -6.69 0.16
N ALA A 100 17.26 -6.69 0.94
CA ALA A 100 18.01 -7.91 1.22
C ALA A 100 17.16 -8.92 2.01
N GLU A 101 16.40 -8.45 2.97
CA GLU A 101 15.49 -9.32 3.75
C GLU A 101 14.27 -9.78 2.93
N VAL A 102 13.81 -9.00 1.94
CA VAL A 102 12.85 -9.47 0.94
C VAL A 102 13.44 -10.65 0.16
N GLU A 103 14.65 -10.50 -0.40
CA GLU A 103 15.30 -11.57 -1.14
C GLU A 103 15.45 -12.84 -0.29
N ASN A 104 16.00 -12.71 0.92
CA ASN A 104 16.17 -13.82 1.87
C ASN A 104 14.85 -14.53 2.17
N CYS A 105 13.78 -13.78 2.42
CA CYS A 105 12.46 -14.33 2.71
C CYS A 105 11.93 -15.20 1.56
N PHE A 106 11.93 -14.65 0.35
CA PHE A 106 11.39 -15.36 -0.81
C PHE A 106 12.29 -16.48 -1.34
N ALA A 107 13.60 -16.39 -1.16
CA ALA A 107 14.55 -17.45 -1.50
C ALA A 107 14.43 -18.64 -0.54
N ALA A 108 14.31 -18.38 0.76
CA ALA A 108 14.20 -19.43 1.78
C ALA A 108 12.81 -20.10 1.83
N HIS A 109 11.77 -19.41 1.35
CA HIS A 109 10.37 -19.86 1.52
C HIS A 109 9.59 -19.82 0.20
N ALA A 110 9.68 -20.89 -0.59
CA ALA A 110 8.99 -21.02 -1.88
C ALA A 110 7.46 -20.89 -1.77
N SER A 111 6.87 -21.27 -0.62
CA SER A 111 5.44 -21.17 -0.35
C SER A 111 4.96 -19.75 -0.04
N VAL A 112 5.86 -18.78 0.18
CA VAL A 112 5.47 -17.38 0.41
C VAL A 112 5.18 -16.71 -0.93
N VAL A 113 3.97 -16.18 -1.08
CA VAL A 113 3.54 -15.43 -2.27
C VAL A 113 3.38 -13.94 -2.02
N VAL A 114 3.15 -13.53 -0.76
CA VAL A 114 3.12 -12.14 -0.33
C VAL A 114 3.87 -12.00 0.99
N ALA A 115 4.71 -10.98 1.12
CA ALA A 115 5.35 -10.62 2.37
C ALA A 115 5.16 -9.12 2.65
N THR A 116 4.94 -8.77 3.91
CA THR A 116 4.94 -7.38 4.40
C THR A 116 5.95 -7.25 5.52
N GLY A 117 6.51 -6.06 5.69
CA GLY A 117 7.41 -5.77 6.79
C GLY A 117 6.69 -5.25 8.03
N ARG A 118 7.43 -5.22 9.13
CA ARG A 118 6.98 -4.61 10.39
C ARG A 118 7.14 -3.10 10.33
N LEU A 119 6.06 -2.37 10.63
CA LEU A 119 6.15 -0.94 10.88
C LEU A 119 6.69 -0.69 12.29
N LEU A 120 7.80 0.06 12.39
CA LEU A 120 8.32 0.55 13.66
C LEU A 120 7.52 1.77 14.15
N ALA A 121 7.02 2.57 13.21
CA ALA A 121 6.10 3.66 13.46
C ALA A 121 5.18 3.86 12.24
N ASP A 122 3.94 4.29 12.50
CA ASP A 122 2.93 4.58 11.46
C ASP A 122 2.28 5.95 11.72
N GLY A 123 2.62 6.92 10.88
CA GLY A 123 2.09 8.29 10.94
C GLY A 123 0.65 8.45 10.45
N ILE A 124 0.00 7.35 9.99
CA ILE A 124 -1.34 7.44 9.38
C ILE A 124 -2.41 7.98 10.34
N ILE A 125 -2.32 7.61 11.62
CA ILE A 125 -3.29 7.99 12.66
C ILE A 125 -2.98 9.38 13.23
N GLY A 126 -1.69 9.73 13.38
CA GLY A 126 -1.20 11.00 13.92
C GLY A 126 -1.10 12.13 12.89
N PRO A 127 -0.38 13.20 13.20
CA PRO A 127 -0.13 14.32 12.29
C PRO A 127 0.77 13.94 11.10
N GLY A 128 1.42 12.81 11.15
CA GLY A 128 2.48 12.35 10.27
C GLY A 128 3.81 12.27 11.01
N ILE A 129 4.80 11.65 10.38
CA ILE A 129 6.18 11.53 10.88
C ILE A 129 7.06 12.15 9.79
N ASP A 130 8.06 12.93 10.17
CA ASP A 130 9.04 13.45 9.21
C ASP A 130 10.18 12.44 8.96
N PHE A 131 10.97 12.68 7.91
CA PHE A 131 12.08 11.80 7.54
C PHE A 131 13.17 11.72 8.63
N ALA A 132 13.44 12.79 9.37
CA ALA A 132 14.44 12.80 10.42
C ALA A 132 14.02 11.89 11.58
N ALA A 133 12.77 11.99 12.02
CA ALA A 133 12.20 11.11 13.05
C ALA A 133 12.12 9.66 12.57
N ALA A 134 11.80 9.41 11.29
CA ALA A 134 11.80 8.08 10.71
C ALA A 134 13.21 7.45 10.72
N ARG A 135 14.23 8.19 10.28
CA ARG A 135 15.65 7.75 10.33
C ARG A 135 16.10 7.47 11.76
N ALA A 136 15.76 8.34 12.72
CA ALA A 136 16.10 8.13 14.14
C ALA A 136 15.44 6.86 14.69
N THR A 137 14.17 6.61 14.33
CA THR A 137 13.44 5.39 14.72
C THR A 137 14.13 4.14 14.15
N LEU A 138 14.51 4.17 12.88
CA LEU A 138 15.22 3.04 12.24
C LEU A 138 16.61 2.80 12.87
N ALA A 139 17.35 3.87 13.15
CA ALA A 139 18.70 3.78 13.73
C ALA A 139 18.71 3.25 15.17
N SER A 140 17.64 3.51 15.92
CA SER A 140 17.51 3.04 17.31
C SER A 140 16.95 1.63 17.44
N TYR A 141 16.49 1.01 16.34
CA TYR A 141 15.86 -0.29 16.39
C TYR A 141 16.87 -1.42 16.30
N GLU A 142 16.83 -2.31 17.30
CA GLU A 142 17.58 -3.56 17.29
C GLU A 142 16.69 -4.71 16.82
N LEU A 143 17.17 -5.46 15.81
CA LEU A 143 16.45 -6.64 15.31
C LEU A 143 16.33 -7.70 16.42
N PRO A 144 15.11 -8.22 16.68
CA PRO A 144 14.95 -9.30 17.64
C PRO A 144 15.75 -10.54 17.25
N LYS A 145 16.46 -11.15 18.21
CA LYS A 145 17.21 -12.42 18.04
C LYS A 145 16.27 -13.65 17.99
N THR A 146 15.06 -13.51 17.42
CA THR A 146 14.07 -14.58 17.36
C THR A 146 14.32 -15.52 16.20
N GLU A 147 14.16 -16.82 16.42
CA GLU A 147 14.41 -17.88 15.42
C GLU A 147 13.42 -17.87 14.26
N SER A 148 12.18 -17.41 14.44
CA SER A 148 11.15 -17.37 13.39
C SER A 148 10.63 -15.96 13.20
N PRO A 149 11.20 -15.18 12.25
CA PRO A 149 10.74 -13.83 11.98
C PRO A 149 9.40 -13.77 11.23
N LEU A 150 8.89 -14.92 10.73
CA LEU A 150 7.71 -14.97 9.87
C LEU A 150 6.43 -15.29 10.64
N VAL A 151 5.44 -14.41 10.52
CA VAL A 151 4.10 -14.59 11.08
C VAL A 151 3.07 -14.59 9.95
N ASN A 152 2.17 -15.61 9.91
CA ASN A 152 1.10 -15.64 8.93
C ASN A 152 0.14 -14.46 9.14
N ARG A 153 -0.25 -13.81 8.03
CA ARG A 153 -1.17 -12.68 8.02
C ARG A 153 -2.35 -12.94 7.09
N TYR A 154 -3.44 -12.24 7.31
CA TYR A 154 -4.60 -12.28 6.42
C TYR A 154 -4.32 -11.53 5.10
N ASN A 155 -3.65 -10.39 5.20
CA ASN A 155 -3.17 -9.55 4.09
C ASN A 155 -1.85 -8.88 4.46
N ALA A 156 -1.13 -8.38 3.47
CA ALA A 156 -0.05 -7.43 3.65
C ALA A 156 -0.61 -6.01 3.86
N TYR A 157 0.22 -5.10 4.33
CA TYR A 157 -0.11 -3.67 4.34
C TYR A 157 0.37 -3.03 3.04
N GLY A 158 -0.51 -2.30 2.35
CA GLY A 158 -0.26 -1.75 1.02
C GLY A 158 0.96 -0.84 0.92
N CYS A 159 1.38 -0.19 2.02
CA CYS A 159 2.54 0.70 2.02
C CYS A 159 3.90 -0.03 1.92
N ASN A 160 3.94 -1.35 2.12
CA ASN A 160 5.18 -2.16 2.10
C ASN A 160 4.92 -3.62 1.74
N MET A 161 4.41 -3.88 0.55
CA MET A 161 3.95 -5.20 0.11
C MET A 161 4.84 -5.79 -0.97
N ALA A 162 5.56 -6.88 -0.66
CA ALA A 162 6.32 -7.68 -1.62
C ALA A 162 5.48 -8.84 -2.15
N VAL A 163 5.52 -9.07 -3.46
CA VAL A 163 4.68 -10.06 -4.15
C VAL A 163 5.53 -10.94 -5.06
N ARG A 164 5.38 -12.27 -4.97
CA ARG A 164 5.93 -13.19 -5.97
C ARG A 164 5.18 -13.03 -7.29
N VAL A 165 5.89 -12.70 -8.36
CA VAL A 165 5.27 -12.33 -9.66
C VAL A 165 4.71 -13.55 -10.40
N ALA A 166 5.28 -14.73 -10.22
CA ALA A 166 4.89 -15.93 -10.95
C ALA A 166 3.38 -16.24 -10.89
N PRO A 167 2.70 -16.31 -9.72
CA PRO A 167 1.25 -16.52 -9.67
C PRO A 167 0.45 -15.34 -10.24
N VAL A 168 0.95 -14.09 -10.13
CA VAL A 168 0.31 -12.90 -10.72
C VAL A 168 0.27 -13.04 -12.24
N ARG A 169 1.43 -13.33 -12.85
CA ARG A 169 1.57 -13.50 -14.30
C ARG A 169 0.75 -14.69 -14.82
N ALA A 170 0.87 -15.84 -14.16
CA ALA A 170 0.23 -17.07 -14.61
C ALA A 170 -1.31 -17.01 -14.60
N ASN A 171 -1.90 -16.19 -13.72
CA ASN A 171 -3.34 -16.13 -13.50
C ASN A 171 -3.94 -14.75 -13.84
N GLY A 172 -3.15 -13.83 -14.38
CA GLY A 172 -3.62 -12.49 -14.72
C GLY A 172 -4.18 -11.70 -13.53
N LEU A 173 -3.61 -11.91 -12.32
CA LEU A 173 -4.13 -11.26 -11.11
C LEU A 173 -3.86 -9.75 -11.15
N ARG A 174 -4.85 -8.97 -10.70
CA ARG A 174 -4.81 -7.50 -10.73
C ARG A 174 -5.46 -6.90 -9.50
N PHE A 175 -5.02 -5.70 -9.15
CA PHE A 175 -5.79 -4.84 -8.24
C PHE A 175 -7.13 -4.49 -8.87
N ASP A 176 -8.18 -4.43 -8.05
CA ASP A 176 -9.53 -4.16 -8.53
C ASP A 176 -9.77 -2.65 -8.76
N GLU A 177 -9.83 -2.23 -10.00
CA GLU A 177 -10.08 -0.83 -10.39
C GLU A 177 -11.52 -0.35 -10.14
N ASN A 178 -12.41 -1.24 -9.66
CA ASN A 178 -13.68 -0.80 -9.10
C ASN A 178 -13.51 -0.12 -7.73
N LEU A 179 -12.30 -0.18 -7.12
CA LEU A 179 -11.90 0.57 -5.94
C LEU A 179 -11.13 1.84 -6.37
N PRO A 180 -11.80 2.92 -6.81
CA PRO A 180 -11.11 4.03 -7.46
C PRO A 180 -10.40 4.96 -6.47
N LEU A 181 -9.56 5.87 -7.00
CA LEU A 181 -8.78 6.88 -6.28
C LEU A 181 -7.82 6.24 -5.27
N TYR A 182 -8.04 6.47 -3.98
CA TYR A 182 -7.21 5.91 -2.91
C TYR A 182 -7.31 4.38 -2.81
N GLY A 183 -8.36 3.77 -3.40
CA GLY A 183 -8.51 2.32 -3.46
C GLY A 183 -8.65 1.61 -2.12
N TRP A 184 -9.14 2.26 -1.07
CA TRP A 184 -9.12 1.73 0.30
C TRP A 184 -9.50 0.25 0.40
N ALA A 185 -8.62 -0.57 1.02
CA ALA A 185 -8.64 -2.03 1.13
C ALA A 185 -8.35 -2.80 -0.20
N GLU A 186 -7.75 -2.17 -1.20
CA GLU A 186 -7.30 -2.81 -2.44
C GLU A 186 -6.19 -3.85 -2.16
N ASP A 187 -5.34 -3.59 -1.17
CA ASP A 187 -4.30 -4.50 -0.67
C ASP A 187 -4.89 -5.78 -0.07
N VAL A 188 -5.99 -5.65 0.68
CA VAL A 188 -6.74 -6.80 1.21
C VAL A 188 -7.25 -7.65 0.05
N ASP A 189 -7.92 -7.04 -0.94
CA ASP A 189 -8.47 -7.74 -2.10
C ASP A 189 -7.39 -8.49 -2.87
N PHE A 190 -6.29 -7.80 -3.23
CA PHE A 190 -5.20 -8.37 -3.99
C PHE A 190 -4.49 -9.51 -3.25
N CYS A 191 -4.22 -9.32 -1.96
CA CYS A 191 -3.66 -10.37 -1.10
C CYS A 191 -4.58 -11.60 -1.04
N ARG A 192 -5.89 -11.42 -0.97
CA ARG A 192 -6.83 -12.56 -0.91
C ARG A 192 -6.91 -13.32 -2.22
N GLN A 193 -6.75 -12.64 -3.37
CA GLN A 193 -6.59 -13.32 -4.65
C GLN A 193 -5.32 -14.20 -4.67
N LEU A 194 -4.22 -13.71 -4.11
CA LEU A 194 -2.94 -14.43 -4.05
C LEU A 194 -2.92 -15.58 -3.02
N ALA A 195 -3.74 -15.50 -1.97
CA ALA A 195 -3.71 -16.43 -0.83
C ALA A 195 -4.04 -17.89 -1.19
N ILE A 196 -4.64 -18.14 -2.35
CA ILE A 196 -4.91 -19.52 -2.84
C ILE A 196 -3.65 -20.17 -3.43
N TYR A 197 -2.62 -19.38 -3.74
CA TYR A 197 -1.36 -19.84 -4.34
C TYR A 197 -0.23 -19.98 -3.31
N GLY A 198 -0.40 -19.51 -2.07
CA GLY A 198 0.61 -19.64 -1.03
C GLY A 198 0.35 -18.79 0.20
N ARG A 199 1.37 -18.67 1.04
CA ARG A 199 1.30 -17.97 2.32
C ARG A 199 1.46 -16.48 2.16
N ILE A 200 0.72 -15.73 2.99
CA ILE A 200 0.91 -14.31 3.23
C ILE A 200 1.56 -14.17 4.60
N VAL A 201 2.69 -13.47 4.67
CA VAL A 201 3.47 -13.38 5.92
C VAL A 201 3.87 -11.94 6.24
N GLU A 202 4.03 -11.64 7.52
CA GLU A 202 4.84 -10.52 7.99
C GLU A 202 6.22 -11.04 8.33
N ASN A 203 7.26 -10.38 7.83
CA ASN A 203 8.64 -10.65 8.20
C ASN A 203 9.14 -9.54 9.13
N ALA A 204 9.44 -9.90 10.39
CA ALA A 204 9.91 -8.96 11.40
C ALA A 204 11.29 -8.33 11.11
N ARG A 205 12.04 -8.88 10.15
CA ARG A 205 13.33 -8.32 9.71
C ARG A 205 13.18 -7.25 8.62
N MET A 206 12.07 -7.26 7.89
CA MET A 206 11.72 -6.21 6.92
C MET A 206 11.11 -5.04 7.70
N THR A 207 11.93 -4.11 8.19
CA THR A 207 11.44 -3.01 9.03
C THR A 207 11.42 -1.68 8.29
N GLY A 208 10.47 -0.82 8.64
CA GLY A 208 10.34 0.50 8.05
C GLY A 208 9.43 1.42 8.86
N VAL A 209 9.36 2.66 8.43
CA VAL A 209 8.48 3.69 8.99
C VAL A 209 7.57 4.23 7.88
N HIS A 210 6.27 4.25 8.13
CA HIS A 210 5.31 4.88 7.25
C HIS A 210 5.05 6.31 7.74
N LEU A 211 5.43 7.30 6.95
CA LEU A 211 5.36 8.72 7.35
C LEU A 211 3.92 9.19 7.54
N GLY A 212 2.98 8.63 6.77
CA GLY A 212 1.57 8.96 6.86
C GLY A 212 1.26 10.40 6.44
N VAL A 213 1.93 10.90 5.40
CA VAL A 213 1.81 12.26 4.87
C VAL A 213 0.35 12.61 4.58
N LYS A 214 -0.07 13.82 4.96
CA LYS A 214 -1.49 14.24 4.85
C LYS A 214 -1.84 14.88 3.51
N GLY A 215 -0.86 15.37 2.75
CA GLY A 215 -1.05 15.90 1.40
C GLY A 215 -1.52 14.84 0.40
N GLY A 216 -2.20 15.24 -0.68
CA GLY A 216 -2.63 14.35 -1.76
C GLY A 216 -3.77 13.39 -1.41
N ARG A 217 -4.36 13.48 -0.22
CA ARG A 217 -5.42 12.56 0.25
C ARG A 217 -6.79 12.88 -0.35
N THR A 218 -7.60 11.84 -0.49
CA THR A 218 -9.03 11.91 -0.83
C THR A 218 -9.82 12.68 0.24
N SER A 219 -10.86 13.44 -0.17
CA SER A 219 -11.74 14.16 0.77
C SER A 219 -12.37 13.23 1.81
N GLY A 220 -12.70 13.78 2.99
CA GLY A 220 -13.33 13.02 4.07
C GLY A 220 -14.61 12.33 3.61
N ILE A 221 -15.45 13.00 2.81
CA ILE A 221 -16.71 12.45 2.29
C ILE A 221 -16.46 11.21 1.44
N ARG A 222 -15.56 11.29 0.45
CA ARG A 222 -15.21 10.16 -0.42
C ARG A 222 -14.62 9.00 0.38
N PHE A 223 -13.72 9.30 1.31
CA PHE A 223 -13.11 8.27 2.14
C PHE A 223 -14.14 7.61 3.07
N GLY A 224 -15.02 8.41 3.70
CA GLY A 224 -16.13 7.90 4.53
C GLY A 224 -17.07 6.98 3.75
N TYR A 225 -17.45 7.37 2.54
CA TYR A 225 -18.27 6.53 1.66
C TYR A 225 -17.57 5.19 1.36
N SER A 226 -16.27 5.23 1.02
CA SER A 226 -15.47 4.02 0.76
C SER A 226 -15.41 3.08 1.97
N GLN A 227 -15.48 3.61 3.21
CA GLN A 227 -15.49 2.80 4.43
C GLN A 227 -16.76 1.95 4.59
N ILE A 228 -17.82 2.24 3.83
CA ILE A 228 -19.04 1.41 3.74
C ILE A 228 -19.02 0.59 2.45
N ALA A 229 -18.78 1.25 1.32
CA ALA A 229 -18.93 0.64 0.01
C ALA A 229 -17.89 -0.45 -0.26
N ASN A 230 -16.61 -0.21 0.08
CA ASN A 230 -15.54 -1.15 -0.24
C ASN A 230 -15.66 -2.46 0.55
N PRO A 231 -15.84 -2.49 1.90
CA PRO A 231 -16.05 -3.74 2.62
C PRO A 231 -17.26 -4.53 2.15
N TYR A 232 -18.36 -3.84 1.84
CA TYR A 232 -19.54 -4.48 1.27
C TYR A 232 -19.27 -5.11 -0.09
N TYR A 233 -18.61 -4.37 -0.98
CA TYR A 233 -18.22 -4.82 -2.31
C TYR A 233 -17.29 -6.04 -2.24
N LEU A 234 -16.24 -5.97 -1.42
CA LEU A 234 -15.27 -7.05 -1.26
C LEU A 234 -15.88 -8.31 -0.61
N TRP A 235 -16.83 -8.13 0.30
CA TRP A 235 -17.63 -9.26 0.79
C TRP A 235 -18.45 -9.89 -0.35
N ARG A 236 -19.15 -9.10 -1.15
CA ARG A 236 -19.94 -9.60 -2.30
C ARG A 236 -19.05 -10.25 -3.36
N LYS A 237 -17.84 -9.76 -3.56
CA LYS A 237 -16.81 -10.34 -4.42
C LYS A 237 -16.25 -11.67 -3.86
N GLY A 238 -16.35 -11.91 -2.55
CA GLY A 238 -15.85 -13.12 -1.89
C GLY A 238 -14.40 -13.04 -1.38
N THR A 239 -13.74 -11.88 -1.51
CA THR A 239 -12.37 -11.69 -1.03
C THR A 239 -12.28 -11.26 0.44
N THR A 240 -13.39 -10.85 1.04
CA THR A 240 -13.48 -10.55 2.47
C THR A 240 -14.62 -11.32 3.14
N ARG A 241 -14.36 -11.88 4.33
CA ARG A 241 -15.39 -12.57 5.11
C ARG A 241 -16.43 -11.57 5.65
N PRO A 242 -17.74 -11.92 5.71
CA PRO A 242 -18.80 -10.98 6.14
C PRO A 242 -18.56 -10.39 7.53
N GLY A 243 -18.13 -11.21 8.50
CA GLY A 243 -17.80 -10.75 9.85
C GLY A 243 -16.60 -9.78 9.88
N GLY A 244 -15.63 -9.94 8.99
CA GLY A 244 -14.51 -9.01 8.82
C GLY A 244 -14.96 -7.68 8.26
N ALA A 245 -15.76 -7.71 7.19
CA ALA A 245 -16.33 -6.52 6.56
C ALA A 245 -17.19 -5.72 7.56
N LEU A 246 -18.10 -6.41 8.29
CA LEU A 246 -18.96 -5.77 9.29
C LEU A 246 -18.13 -5.13 10.43
N ARG A 247 -17.15 -5.85 10.98
CA ARG A 247 -16.26 -5.30 12.03
C ARG A 247 -15.55 -4.04 11.56
N GLN A 248 -15.07 -4.03 10.31
CA GLN A 248 -14.38 -2.89 9.74
C GLN A 248 -15.31 -1.68 9.59
N VAL A 249 -16.54 -1.89 9.09
CA VAL A 249 -17.57 -0.85 8.99
C VAL A 249 -17.91 -0.29 10.38
N VAL A 250 -18.25 -1.13 11.35
CA VAL A 250 -18.63 -0.70 12.71
C VAL A 250 -17.51 0.11 13.37
N ARG A 251 -16.26 -0.37 13.29
CA ARG A 251 -15.09 0.34 13.87
C ARG A 251 -14.90 1.73 13.23
N ASN A 252 -15.01 1.82 11.90
CA ASN A 252 -14.78 3.08 11.19
C ASN A 252 -15.91 4.08 11.44
N VAL A 253 -17.16 3.64 11.34
CA VAL A 253 -18.34 4.48 11.59
C VAL A 253 -18.34 4.97 13.04
N GLY A 254 -18.16 4.06 14.01
CA GLY A 254 -18.08 4.42 15.42
C GLY A 254 -16.98 5.44 15.70
N SER A 255 -15.77 5.22 15.14
CA SER A 255 -14.65 6.17 15.28
C SER A 255 -14.99 7.54 14.65
N ASN A 256 -15.59 7.57 13.46
CA ASN A 256 -15.92 8.84 12.79
C ASN A 256 -17.01 9.61 13.54
N VAL A 257 -18.06 8.94 14.00
CA VAL A 257 -19.16 9.56 14.75
C VAL A 257 -18.64 10.12 16.08
N LEU A 258 -17.97 9.30 16.89
CA LEU A 258 -17.48 9.73 18.20
C LEU A 258 -16.48 10.87 18.10
N LYS A 259 -15.54 10.78 17.15
CA LYS A 259 -14.49 11.79 16.97
C LYS A 259 -14.95 13.01 16.14
N SER A 260 -16.16 13.02 15.58
CA SER A 260 -16.71 14.22 14.91
C SER A 260 -17.04 15.34 15.89
N ILE A 261 -17.19 15.04 17.19
CA ILE A 261 -17.44 16.02 18.27
C ILE A 261 -16.18 16.85 18.51
N TRP A 262 -15.03 16.19 18.68
CA TRP A 262 -13.69 16.79 18.81
C TRP A 262 -12.73 16.18 17.78
N PRO A 263 -12.80 16.65 16.52
CA PRO A 263 -12.00 16.05 15.45
C PRO A 263 -10.52 16.41 15.60
N GLU A 264 -9.66 15.45 15.26
CA GLU A 264 -8.23 15.70 15.11
C GLU A 264 -7.99 16.68 13.95
N PRO A 265 -7.07 17.68 14.09
CA PRO A 265 -6.85 18.69 13.05
C PRO A 265 -6.45 18.13 11.67
N TRP A 266 -5.89 16.93 11.64
CA TRP A 266 -5.38 16.27 10.43
C TRP A 266 -6.35 15.26 9.82
N ILE A 267 -7.57 15.10 10.37
CA ILE A 267 -8.58 14.17 9.85
C ILE A 267 -9.94 14.86 9.75
N ASP A 268 -10.51 14.88 8.55
CA ASP A 268 -11.88 15.34 8.33
C ASP A 268 -12.89 14.28 8.83
N ARG A 269 -13.11 14.21 10.15
CA ARG A 269 -14.05 13.27 10.79
C ARG A 269 -15.49 13.53 10.42
N ARG A 270 -15.87 14.79 10.28
CA ARG A 270 -17.23 15.19 9.93
C ARG A 270 -17.55 14.81 8.49
N GLY A 271 -16.65 15.09 7.55
CA GLY A 271 -16.79 14.64 6.18
C GLY A 271 -16.87 13.12 6.08
N ARG A 272 -16.04 12.38 6.87
CA ARG A 272 -16.11 10.91 6.90
C ARG A 272 -17.43 10.40 7.46
N ALA A 273 -17.96 10.98 8.54
CA ALA A 273 -19.26 10.60 9.09
C ALA A 273 -20.39 10.87 8.08
N PHE A 274 -20.35 12.01 7.39
CA PHE A 274 -21.30 12.32 6.31
C PHE A 274 -21.20 11.33 5.15
N GLY A 275 -19.98 11.00 4.71
CA GLY A 275 -19.74 9.97 3.69
C GLY A 275 -20.26 8.59 4.10
N ASN A 276 -20.09 8.21 5.39
CA ASN A 276 -20.68 6.98 5.92
C ASN A 276 -22.21 7.00 5.82
N ALA A 277 -22.87 8.12 6.18
CA ALA A 277 -24.32 8.26 6.07
C ALA A 277 -24.80 8.12 4.61
N LEU A 278 -24.09 8.73 3.64
CA LEU A 278 -24.36 8.55 2.22
C LEU A 278 -24.22 7.08 1.78
N GLY A 279 -23.20 6.39 2.27
CA GLY A 279 -22.98 4.96 1.99
C GLY A 279 -24.16 4.11 2.48
N PHE A 280 -24.63 4.33 3.71
CA PHE A 280 -25.82 3.64 4.23
C PHE A 280 -27.09 3.99 3.44
N ALA A 281 -27.27 5.25 3.07
CA ALA A 281 -28.42 5.66 2.26
C ALA A 281 -28.42 4.97 0.89
N ASP A 282 -27.26 4.81 0.26
CA ASP A 282 -27.12 4.10 -1.02
C ASP A 282 -27.26 2.59 -0.85
N LEU A 283 -26.85 2.01 0.28
CA LEU A 283 -27.11 0.61 0.61
C LEU A 283 -28.62 0.33 0.69
N LEU A 284 -29.38 1.17 1.43
CA LEU A 284 -30.83 1.03 1.56
C LEU A 284 -31.57 1.20 0.21
N ARG A 285 -30.99 1.97 -0.71
CA ARG A 285 -31.53 2.16 -2.07
C ARG A 285 -31.06 1.12 -3.08
N GLY A 286 -30.28 0.13 -2.67
CA GLY A 286 -29.75 -0.92 -3.54
C GLY A 286 -28.71 -0.45 -4.58
N ARG A 287 -28.09 0.74 -4.38
CA ARG A 287 -27.15 1.34 -5.33
C ARG A 287 -25.73 1.54 -4.78
N LEU A 288 -25.41 0.93 -3.61
CA LEU A 288 -24.09 1.04 -3.01
C LEU A 288 -23.03 0.42 -3.91
N HIS A 289 -22.08 1.23 -4.38
CA HIS A 289 -20.97 0.78 -5.21
C HIS A 289 -19.73 1.66 -5.00
N PRO A 290 -18.48 1.12 -4.95
CA PRO A 290 -17.28 1.91 -4.71
C PRO A 290 -17.07 3.06 -5.71
N LYS A 291 -17.38 2.88 -7.00
CA LYS A 291 -17.23 3.91 -8.03
C LYS A 291 -18.08 5.16 -7.81
N ARG A 292 -19.09 5.09 -6.95
CA ARG A 292 -19.94 6.25 -6.59
C ARG A 292 -19.12 7.43 -6.03
N ILE A 293 -17.95 7.16 -5.43
CA ILE A 293 -17.07 8.24 -4.92
C ILE A 293 -16.55 9.18 -6.01
N LEU A 294 -16.55 8.77 -7.28
CA LEU A 294 -16.15 9.62 -8.41
C LEU A 294 -17.14 10.77 -8.64
N GLU A 295 -18.40 10.60 -8.23
CA GLU A 295 -19.47 11.57 -8.36
C GLU A 295 -19.66 12.45 -7.10
N LEU A 296 -19.06 12.06 -5.96
CA LEU A 296 -19.10 12.83 -4.72
C LEU A 296 -18.09 13.99 -4.78
N LYS A 297 -18.47 15.14 -4.25
CA LYS A 297 -17.61 16.33 -4.15
C LYS A 297 -16.93 16.41 -2.79
#